data_eb77df9fe2b4cedd44de9774ec64becf
#
_entry.id   eb77df9fe2b4cedd44de9774ec64becf
#
_cell.length_a   1.000
_cell.length_b   1.000
_cell.length_c   1.000
_cell.angle_alpha   90.00
_cell.angle_beta   90.00
_cell.angle_gamma   90.00
#
_symmetry.space_group_name_H-M   'P 1'
#
loop_
_entity.id
_entity.type
_entity.pdbx_description
1 polymer ?
#
loop_
_entity_poly.entity_id
_entity_poly.type
_entity_poly.pdbx_seq_one_letter_code
_entity_poly.pdbx_strand_id
1 'polypeptide(L)'
;MFEYIRNELLGLSDKGNYAAFTSALIPGCDNVIGVRQPVLKKYARQLVKDNEDFRALLTEPDIYHEETLLRGYVIGYGTAKEKNFDRALQDLKDYVPLVNNWAVNDGFCIEFRVIDSFRDEFLPYIRECVLSGDEYRARVGLIMLLDHYLKVDEAGSRKPRMRKVTSADINIGDEKFIRDIQYQDNRKDIPSNTGNDYGIRNQVITGKYLDEILSLVNRDFSANGYYTQMAAGWLLAECFVTFPQRIWEFLTDKENLRLDVVSYKKAINKICESLTPDKEVKEMMRNI
;
A
#
# COMPACT_ATOMS: atom_id res chain seq x y z
N MET A 1 12.38 -27.85 11.70
CA MET A 1 12.28 -26.48 12.27
C MET A 1 10.88 -25.91 12.05
N PHE A 2 10.29 -26.08 10.88
CA PHE A 2 8.96 -25.56 10.55
C PHE A 2 7.83 -26.20 11.38
N GLU A 3 7.88 -27.50 11.66
CA GLU A 3 6.90 -28.17 12.53
C GLU A 3 6.85 -27.55 13.94
N TYR A 4 7.99 -27.14 14.47
CA TYR A 4 8.03 -26.38 15.73
C TYR A 4 7.29 -25.04 15.61
N ILE A 5 7.53 -24.28 14.53
CA ILE A 5 6.86 -22.99 14.28
C ILE A 5 5.35 -23.20 14.18
N ARG A 6 4.90 -24.24 13.48
CA ARG A 6 3.47 -24.59 13.34
C ARG A 6 2.83 -24.88 14.69
N ASN A 7 3.48 -25.67 15.53
CA ASN A 7 3.01 -25.98 16.88
C ASN A 7 2.92 -24.72 17.76
N GLU A 8 3.90 -23.81 17.66
CA GLU A 8 3.84 -22.52 18.33
C GLU A 8 2.66 -21.67 17.85
N LEU A 9 2.42 -21.60 16.53
CA LEU A 9 1.27 -20.87 15.96
C LEU A 9 -0.07 -21.42 16.47
N LEU A 10 -0.21 -22.75 16.54
CA LEU A 10 -1.40 -23.41 17.12
C LEU A 10 -1.56 -23.05 18.60
N GLY A 11 -0.46 -22.92 19.34
CA GLY A 11 -0.45 -22.47 20.73
C GLY A 11 -0.82 -20.98 20.91
N LEU A 12 -0.52 -20.15 19.91
CA LEU A 12 -0.80 -18.71 19.89
C LEU A 12 -2.20 -18.37 19.38
N SER A 13 -2.95 -19.36 18.88
CA SER A 13 -4.31 -19.15 18.35
C SER A 13 -5.26 -18.57 19.40
N ASP A 14 -6.10 -17.63 18.98
CA ASP A 14 -7.17 -17.09 19.82
C ASP A 14 -8.26 -18.16 20.00
N LYS A 15 -8.52 -18.55 21.26
CA LYS A 15 -9.52 -19.59 21.60
C LYS A 15 -10.98 -19.12 21.45
N GLY A 16 -11.19 -17.86 21.04
CA GLY A 16 -12.50 -17.30 20.73
C GLY A 16 -12.88 -17.48 19.25
N ASN A 17 -13.80 -16.64 18.77
CA ASN A 17 -14.33 -16.71 17.40
C ASN A 17 -13.42 -16.02 16.36
N TYR A 18 -12.15 -15.71 16.66
CA TYR A 18 -11.32 -14.91 15.77
C TYR A 18 -10.98 -15.64 14.45
N ALA A 19 -10.80 -16.96 14.47
CA ALA A 19 -10.60 -17.74 13.24
C ALA A 19 -11.83 -17.65 12.32
N ALA A 20 -13.04 -17.87 12.86
CA ALA A 20 -14.28 -17.76 12.09
C ALA A 20 -14.51 -16.32 11.58
N PHE A 21 -14.22 -15.31 12.40
CA PHE A 21 -14.28 -13.90 11.97
C PHE A 21 -13.32 -13.61 10.82
N THR A 22 -12.08 -14.10 10.90
CA THR A 22 -11.08 -13.89 9.84
C THR A 22 -11.46 -14.60 8.54
N SER A 23 -11.91 -15.88 8.61
CA SER A 23 -12.41 -16.60 7.44
C SER A 23 -13.59 -15.91 6.77
N ALA A 24 -14.49 -15.32 7.53
CA ALA A 24 -15.62 -14.56 6.99
C ALA A 24 -15.19 -13.29 6.23
N LEU A 25 -14.05 -12.69 6.58
CA LEU A 25 -13.49 -11.53 5.90
C LEU A 25 -12.67 -11.88 4.66
N ILE A 26 -12.22 -13.13 4.54
CA ILE A 26 -11.35 -13.60 3.45
C ILE A 26 -12.05 -14.76 2.74
N PRO A 27 -12.93 -14.47 1.76
CA PRO A 27 -13.69 -15.52 1.06
C PRO A 27 -12.77 -16.60 0.46
N GLY A 28 -13.11 -17.86 0.67
CA GLY A 28 -12.34 -19.00 0.18
C GLY A 28 -11.10 -19.35 1.02
N CYS A 29 -10.91 -18.72 2.20
CA CYS A 29 -9.83 -19.03 3.12
C CYS A 29 -10.37 -19.87 4.30
N ASP A 30 -10.29 -21.19 4.19
CA ASP A 30 -10.84 -22.14 5.17
C ASP A 30 -9.80 -22.65 6.18
N ASN A 31 -8.52 -22.34 5.96
CA ASN A 31 -7.38 -22.84 6.75
C ASN A 31 -6.85 -21.83 7.77
N VAL A 32 -7.75 -21.05 8.37
CA VAL A 32 -7.42 -20.04 9.40
C VAL A 32 -7.40 -20.67 10.77
N ILE A 33 -6.30 -20.49 11.52
CA ILE A 33 -6.17 -20.97 12.91
C ILE A 33 -6.45 -19.88 13.96
N GLY A 34 -6.51 -18.63 13.56
CA GLY A 34 -6.94 -17.52 14.40
C GLY A 34 -5.84 -16.87 15.24
N VAL A 35 -4.63 -16.75 14.73
CA VAL A 35 -3.58 -15.95 15.39
C VAL A 35 -3.75 -14.49 15.03
N ARG A 36 -3.88 -13.60 16.04
CA ARG A 36 -4.03 -12.17 15.80
C ARG A 36 -2.78 -11.56 15.18
N GLN A 37 -2.93 -10.70 14.19
CA GLN A 37 -1.81 -10.08 13.46
C GLN A 37 -0.74 -9.42 14.35
N PRO A 38 -1.04 -8.67 15.43
CA PRO A 38 -0.01 -8.13 16.31
C PRO A 38 0.84 -9.20 16.98
N VAL A 39 0.23 -10.35 17.35
CA VAL A 39 0.92 -11.50 17.94
C VAL A 39 1.83 -12.14 16.89
N LEU A 40 1.32 -12.36 15.68
CA LEU A 40 2.05 -12.92 14.56
C LEU A 40 3.26 -12.06 14.18
N LYS A 41 3.08 -10.74 14.08
CA LYS A 41 4.17 -9.79 13.81
C LYS A 41 5.23 -9.78 14.92
N LYS A 42 4.83 -9.89 16.19
CA LYS A 42 5.76 -10.01 17.31
C LYS A 42 6.59 -11.30 17.21
N TYR A 43 5.92 -12.41 16.90
CA TYR A 43 6.57 -13.70 16.73
C TYR A 43 7.55 -13.70 15.55
N ALA A 44 7.17 -13.16 14.41
CA ALA A 44 8.06 -13.00 13.24
C ALA A 44 9.34 -12.21 13.58
N ARG A 45 9.21 -11.09 14.32
CA ARG A 45 10.40 -10.32 14.76
C ARG A 45 11.31 -11.12 15.69
N GLN A 46 10.72 -11.95 16.57
CA GLN A 46 11.50 -12.83 17.46
C GLN A 46 12.27 -13.87 16.65
N LEU A 47 11.60 -14.53 15.69
CA LEU A 47 12.22 -15.50 14.80
C LEU A 47 13.42 -14.91 14.04
N VAL A 48 13.26 -13.72 13.45
CA VAL A 48 14.36 -13.02 12.73
C VAL A 48 15.49 -12.59 13.66
N LYS A 49 15.17 -12.26 14.92
CA LYS A 49 16.18 -11.90 15.92
C LYS A 49 17.03 -13.09 16.33
N ASP A 50 16.38 -14.24 16.56
CA ASP A 50 16.99 -15.43 17.14
C ASP A 50 17.68 -16.32 16.10
N ASN A 51 17.47 -16.07 14.80
CA ASN A 51 18.04 -16.84 13.71
C ASN A 51 18.88 -15.94 12.79
N GLU A 52 20.13 -16.30 12.57
CA GLU A 52 21.00 -15.59 11.63
C GLU A 52 20.52 -15.78 10.18
N ASP A 53 20.14 -17.00 9.82
CA ASP A 53 19.54 -17.32 8.53
C ASP A 53 18.02 -17.52 8.69
N PHE A 54 17.27 -16.44 8.53
CA PHE A 54 15.80 -16.48 8.60
C PHE A 54 15.17 -17.28 7.44
N ARG A 55 15.86 -17.44 6.31
CA ARG A 55 15.37 -18.22 5.16
C ARG A 55 15.29 -19.71 5.46
N ALA A 56 16.17 -20.22 6.31
CA ALA A 56 16.09 -21.59 6.78
C ALA A 56 14.78 -21.93 7.52
N LEU A 57 14.05 -20.91 7.98
CA LEU A 57 12.73 -21.07 8.61
C LEU A 57 11.61 -21.28 7.58
N LEU A 58 11.85 -21.00 6.29
CA LEU A 58 10.83 -20.85 5.24
C LEU A 58 10.83 -22.02 4.22
N THR A 59 11.46 -23.14 4.55
CA THR A 59 11.72 -24.25 3.62
C THR A 59 10.50 -25.15 3.36
N GLU A 60 9.56 -25.21 4.31
CA GLU A 60 8.40 -26.10 4.22
C GLU A 60 7.18 -25.37 3.65
N PRO A 61 6.28 -26.08 2.96
CA PRO A 61 5.01 -25.50 2.46
C PRO A 61 4.10 -25.05 3.61
N ASP A 62 3.39 -23.95 3.38
CA ASP A 62 2.38 -23.42 4.29
C ASP A 62 1.11 -24.28 4.25
N ILE A 63 0.54 -24.62 5.40
CA ILE A 63 -0.75 -25.32 5.54
C ILE A 63 -1.82 -24.34 5.96
N TYR A 64 -1.48 -23.41 6.87
CA TYR A 64 -2.41 -22.45 7.43
C TYR A 64 -2.19 -21.04 6.87
N HIS A 65 -3.28 -20.28 6.80
CA HIS A 65 -3.26 -18.88 6.39
C HIS A 65 -2.20 -18.05 7.15
N GLU A 66 -2.11 -18.26 8.45
CA GLU A 66 -1.16 -17.55 9.30
C GLU A 66 0.29 -17.95 9.06
N GLU A 67 0.55 -19.12 8.50
CA GLU A 67 1.91 -19.51 8.09
C GLU A 67 2.36 -18.67 6.89
N THR A 68 1.48 -18.45 5.91
CA THR A 68 1.77 -17.57 4.76
C THR A 68 1.97 -16.12 5.20
N LEU A 69 1.14 -15.61 6.12
CA LEU A 69 1.35 -14.30 6.73
C LEU A 69 2.67 -14.20 7.48
N LEU A 70 2.98 -15.22 8.31
CA LEU A 70 4.24 -15.26 9.08
C LEU A 70 5.45 -15.26 8.16
N ARG A 71 5.42 -16.06 7.09
CA ARG A 71 6.45 -16.09 6.04
C ARG A 71 6.71 -14.71 5.49
N GLY A 72 5.65 -13.99 5.09
CA GLY A 72 5.75 -12.62 4.61
C GLY A 72 6.36 -11.67 5.63
N TYR A 73 5.99 -11.77 6.90
CA TYR A 73 6.56 -10.92 7.96
C TYR A 73 8.03 -11.27 8.25
N VAL A 74 8.40 -12.55 8.23
CA VAL A 74 9.80 -12.99 8.42
C VAL A 74 10.67 -12.46 7.26
N ILE A 75 10.20 -12.57 6.02
CA ILE A 75 10.86 -11.98 4.84
C ILE A 75 10.99 -10.46 5.00
N GLY A 76 9.90 -9.78 5.34
CA GLY A 76 9.88 -8.32 5.49
C GLY A 76 10.88 -7.83 6.54
N TYR A 77 10.92 -8.45 7.72
CA TYR A 77 11.84 -8.05 8.79
C TYR A 77 13.27 -8.52 8.54
N GLY A 78 13.46 -9.72 7.97
CA GLY A 78 14.77 -10.28 7.67
C GLY A 78 15.49 -9.46 6.60
N THR A 79 14.83 -9.15 5.50
CA THR A 79 15.41 -8.36 4.41
C THR A 79 15.70 -6.91 4.85
N ALA A 80 14.83 -6.31 5.69
CA ALA A 80 15.07 -4.99 6.25
C ALA A 80 16.31 -4.94 7.17
N LYS A 81 16.62 -6.04 7.87
CA LYS A 81 17.83 -6.19 8.68
C LYS A 81 19.06 -6.39 7.79
N GLU A 82 18.95 -7.22 6.75
CA GLU A 82 20.05 -7.59 5.85
C GLU A 82 20.45 -6.47 4.90
N LYS A 83 19.47 -5.72 4.36
CA LYS A 83 19.66 -4.63 3.38
C LYS A 83 20.47 -5.05 2.15
N ASN A 84 20.18 -6.20 1.59
CA ASN A 84 20.76 -6.70 0.36
C ASN A 84 19.68 -6.74 -0.72
N PHE A 85 19.84 -5.93 -1.79
CA PHE A 85 18.85 -5.80 -2.86
C PHE A 85 18.61 -7.12 -3.60
N ASP A 86 19.67 -7.78 -4.07
CA ASP A 86 19.53 -8.97 -4.93
C ASP A 86 18.81 -10.11 -4.19
N ARG A 87 19.19 -10.35 -2.93
CA ARG A 87 18.55 -11.37 -2.10
C ARG A 87 17.12 -10.99 -1.75
N ALA A 88 16.85 -9.74 -1.43
CA ALA A 88 15.50 -9.25 -1.14
C ALA A 88 14.59 -9.30 -2.38
N LEU A 89 15.11 -9.02 -3.57
CA LEU A 89 14.38 -9.18 -4.82
C LEU A 89 14.04 -10.65 -5.10
N GLN A 90 14.97 -11.56 -4.80
CA GLN A 90 14.71 -13.00 -4.95
C GLN A 90 13.64 -13.45 -3.95
N ASP A 91 13.75 -13.06 -2.66
CA ASP A 91 12.72 -13.36 -1.65
C ASP A 91 11.33 -12.83 -2.05
N LEU A 92 11.27 -11.62 -2.62
CA LEU A 92 10.04 -11.03 -3.13
C LEU A 92 9.45 -11.87 -4.28
N LYS A 93 10.29 -12.26 -5.25
CA LYS A 93 9.88 -13.10 -6.38
C LYS A 93 9.37 -14.48 -5.96
N ASP A 94 9.99 -15.06 -4.94
CA ASP A 94 9.63 -16.38 -4.41
C ASP A 94 8.35 -16.31 -3.56
N TYR A 95 8.09 -15.18 -2.90
CA TYR A 95 6.92 -15.00 -2.05
C TYR A 95 5.66 -14.60 -2.82
N VAL A 96 5.77 -13.73 -3.82
CA VAL A 96 4.60 -13.20 -4.57
C VAL A 96 3.67 -14.30 -5.10
N PRO A 97 4.15 -15.46 -5.64
CA PRO A 97 3.28 -16.55 -6.06
C PRO A 97 2.48 -17.24 -4.94
N LEU A 98 2.87 -17.05 -3.67
CA LEU A 98 2.16 -17.61 -2.51
C LEU A 98 1.01 -16.72 -2.03
N VAL A 99 0.94 -15.48 -2.53
CA VAL A 99 -0.09 -14.51 -2.14
C VAL A 99 -1.41 -14.89 -2.82
N ASN A 100 -2.37 -15.34 -2.03
CA ASN A 100 -3.64 -15.88 -2.51
C ASN A 100 -4.87 -15.14 -1.95
N ASN A 101 -4.67 -14.08 -1.17
CA ASN A 101 -5.75 -13.26 -0.63
C ASN A 101 -5.25 -11.85 -0.25
N TRP A 102 -6.21 -10.93 -0.06
CA TRP A 102 -5.91 -9.53 0.24
C TRP A 102 -5.19 -9.32 1.57
N ALA A 103 -5.47 -10.16 2.59
CA ALA A 103 -4.88 -9.98 3.92
C ALA A 103 -3.39 -10.37 3.93
N VAL A 104 -3.03 -11.44 3.23
CA VAL A 104 -1.63 -11.85 3.00
C VAL A 104 -0.91 -10.77 2.19
N ASN A 105 -1.53 -10.29 1.12
CA ASN A 105 -0.99 -9.24 0.27
C ASN A 105 -0.62 -7.99 1.06
N ASP A 106 -1.63 -7.37 1.67
CA ASP A 106 -1.49 -6.07 2.31
C ASP A 106 -0.61 -6.17 3.57
N GLY A 107 -0.74 -7.29 4.29
CA GLY A 107 0.09 -7.57 5.46
C GLY A 107 1.58 -7.66 5.13
N PHE A 108 1.92 -8.30 4.03
CA PHE A 108 3.29 -8.39 3.54
C PHE A 108 3.81 -7.06 3.00
N CYS A 109 3.06 -6.43 2.08
CA CYS A 109 3.50 -5.22 1.40
C CYS A 109 3.95 -4.14 2.38
N ILE A 110 3.16 -3.86 3.43
CA ILE A 110 3.49 -2.82 4.42
C ILE A 110 4.74 -3.12 5.25
N GLU A 111 5.09 -4.39 5.43
CA GLU A 111 6.26 -4.81 6.23
C GLU A 111 7.51 -5.06 5.37
N PHE A 112 7.41 -5.09 4.04
CA PHE A 112 8.56 -5.26 3.13
C PHE A 112 9.37 -3.97 2.97
N ARG A 113 9.89 -3.43 4.07
CA ARG A 113 10.47 -2.10 4.15
C ARG A 113 11.87 -1.96 3.56
N VAL A 114 12.52 -3.05 3.19
CA VAL A 114 13.81 -3.00 2.45
C VAL A 114 13.67 -2.20 1.15
N ILE A 115 12.48 -2.21 0.53
CA ILE A 115 12.15 -1.45 -0.68
C ILE A 115 12.38 0.06 -0.49
N ASP A 116 12.20 0.59 0.72
CA ASP A 116 12.43 2.01 1.02
C ASP A 116 13.89 2.45 0.82
N SER A 117 14.84 1.50 0.84
CA SER A 117 16.26 1.74 0.61
C SER A 117 16.68 1.56 -0.86
N PHE A 118 15.84 0.90 -1.69
CA PHE A 118 16.16 0.49 -3.06
C PHE A 118 14.98 0.70 -4.01
N ARG A 119 14.23 1.82 -3.86
CA ARG A 119 12.98 2.06 -4.62
C ARG A 119 13.17 2.01 -6.12
N ASP A 120 14.20 2.66 -6.63
CA ASP A 120 14.44 2.75 -8.07
C ASP A 120 14.82 1.37 -8.64
N GLU A 121 15.55 0.56 -7.86
CA GLU A 121 15.96 -0.80 -8.23
C GLU A 121 14.80 -1.80 -8.19
N PHE A 122 13.85 -1.67 -7.23
CA PHE A 122 12.67 -2.52 -7.17
C PHE A 122 11.60 -2.13 -8.19
N LEU A 123 11.57 -0.89 -8.65
CA LEU A 123 10.50 -0.36 -9.52
C LEU A 123 10.25 -1.20 -10.78
N PRO A 124 11.26 -1.74 -11.49
CA PRO A 124 11.03 -2.61 -12.63
C PRO A 124 10.20 -3.86 -12.30
N TYR A 125 10.47 -4.51 -11.18
CA TYR A 125 9.69 -5.69 -10.76
C TYR A 125 8.28 -5.30 -10.27
N ILE A 126 8.12 -4.17 -9.59
CA ILE A 126 6.82 -3.65 -9.20
C ILE A 126 5.95 -3.35 -10.43
N ARG A 127 6.52 -2.76 -11.49
CA ARG A 127 5.85 -2.58 -12.79
C ARG A 127 5.38 -3.93 -13.36
N GLU A 128 6.26 -4.92 -13.38
CA GLU A 128 5.93 -6.27 -13.85
C GLU A 128 4.76 -6.86 -13.07
N CYS A 129 4.73 -6.66 -11.76
CA CYS A 129 3.61 -7.09 -10.93
C CYS A 129 2.30 -6.39 -11.32
N VAL A 130 2.28 -5.05 -11.41
CA VAL A 130 1.08 -4.28 -11.82
C VAL A 130 0.56 -4.70 -13.19
N LEU A 131 1.47 -5.00 -14.11
CA LEU A 131 1.16 -5.40 -15.50
C LEU A 131 0.76 -6.89 -15.63
N SER A 132 0.83 -7.66 -14.56
CA SER A 132 0.45 -9.06 -14.55
C SER A 132 -1.05 -9.24 -14.77
N GLY A 133 -1.44 -10.35 -15.43
CA GLY A 133 -2.84 -10.80 -15.51
C GLY A 133 -3.34 -11.51 -14.25
N ASP A 134 -2.45 -11.83 -13.28
CA ASP A 134 -2.83 -12.45 -12.02
C ASP A 134 -3.35 -11.43 -11.01
N GLU A 135 -4.47 -11.76 -10.35
CA GLU A 135 -5.17 -10.85 -9.44
C GLU A 135 -4.28 -10.37 -8.28
N TYR A 136 -3.67 -11.30 -7.57
CA TYR A 136 -2.91 -10.93 -6.37
C TYR A 136 -1.52 -10.42 -6.68
N ARG A 137 -0.90 -10.89 -7.76
CA ARG A 137 0.38 -10.31 -8.23
C ARG A 137 0.20 -8.85 -8.64
N ALA A 138 -0.86 -8.54 -9.39
CA ALA A 138 -1.17 -7.14 -9.75
C ALA A 138 -1.48 -6.30 -8.50
N ARG A 139 -2.22 -6.88 -7.52
CA ARG A 139 -2.47 -6.22 -6.24
C ARG A 139 -1.19 -5.95 -5.46
N VAL A 140 -0.22 -6.90 -5.41
CA VAL A 140 1.10 -6.66 -4.77
C VAL A 140 1.74 -5.41 -5.37
N GLY A 141 1.79 -5.30 -6.70
CA GLY A 141 2.35 -4.12 -7.36
C GLY A 141 1.67 -2.82 -6.94
N LEU A 142 0.33 -2.78 -6.96
CA LEU A 142 -0.46 -1.59 -6.61
C LEU A 142 -0.30 -1.20 -5.12
N ILE A 143 -0.29 -2.18 -4.21
CA ILE A 143 -0.12 -1.91 -2.77
C ILE A 143 1.32 -1.50 -2.46
N MET A 144 2.33 -2.08 -3.12
CA MET A 144 3.71 -1.62 -2.99
C MET A 144 3.86 -0.15 -3.43
N LEU A 145 3.23 0.25 -4.56
CA LEU A 145 3.21 1.65 -4.99
C LEU A 145 2.55 2.56 -3.94
N LEU A 146 1.44 2.12 -3.36
CA LEU A 146 0.73 2.86 -2.32
C LEU A 146 1.57 3.02 -1.05
N ASP A 147 2.18 1.94 -0.58
CA ASP A 147 2.86 1.90 0.70
C ASP A 147 4.26 2.54 0.67
N HIS A 148 4.99 2.43 -0.45
CA HIS A 148 6.41 2.75 -0.49
C HIS A 148 6.80 3.86 -1.47
N TYR A 149 5.97 4.20 -2.46
CA TYR A 149 6.32 5.16 -3.51
C TYR A 149 5.52 6.46 -3.45
N LEU A 150 4.28 6.42 -2.96
CA LEU A 150 3.38 7.57 -3.02
C LEU A 150 3.83 8.72 -2.12
N LYS A 151 4.20 8.44 -0.86
CA LYS A 151 4.47 9.45 0.18
C LYS A 151 5.96 9.49 0.51
N VAL A 152 6.76 9.95 -0.45
CA VAL A 152 8.21 10.02 -0.31
C VAL A 152 8.63 11.48 -0.27
N ASP A 153 9.45 11.86 0.73
CA ASP A 153 10.05 13.20 0.82
C ASP A 153 11.35 13.30 0.02
N GLU A 154 11.95 14.50 0.01
CA GLU A 154 13.22 14.76 -0.69
C GLU A 154 14.37 13.87 -0.20
N ALA A 155 14.34 13.46 1.06
CA ALA A 155 15.33 12.54 1.63
C ALA A 155 15.02 11.06 1.40
N GLY A 156 13.93 10.75 0.66
CA GLY A 156 13.47 9.39 0.44
C GLY A 156 12.76 8.77 1.65
N SER A 157 12.45 9.54 2.68
CA SER A 157 11.75 9.05 3.87
C SER A 157 10.25 9.01 3.64
N ARG A 158 9.60 7.99 4.18
CA ARG A 158 8.15 7.86 4.12
C ARG A 158 7.45 8.84 5.07
N LYS A 159 6.44 9.57 4.59
CA LYS A 159 5.72 10.59 5.38
C LYS A 159 4.29 10.19 5.71
N PRO A 160 3.81 10.52 6.92
CA PRO A 160 2.41 10.39 7.25
C PRO A 160 1.57 11.48 6.55
N ARG A 161 0.29 11.19 6.39
CA ARG A 161 -0.73 12.08 5.86
C ARG A 161 -1.01 13.23 6.83
N MET A 162 -1.17 14.46 6.36
CA MET A 162 -1.01 15.60 7.27
C MET A 162 -2.12 16.64 7.31
N ARG A 163 -3.01 16.83 6.28
CA ARG A 163 -4.01 17.89 6.31
C ARG A 163 -5.33 17.50 5.63
N LYS A 164 -6.39 18.26 5.93
CA LYS A 164 -7.65 18.16 5.18
C LYS A 164 -7.45 18.65 3.75
N VAL A 165 -8.15 18.04 2.81
CA VAL A 165 -8.30 18.50 1.44
C VAL A 165 -9.61 19.29 1.34
N THR A 166 -9.54 20.50 0.80
CA THR A 166 -10.64 21.44 0.63
C THR A 166 -10.83 21.78 -0.85
N SER A 167 -11.94 22.41 -1.22
CA SER A 167 -12.19 22.88 -2.59
C SER A 167 -11.11 23.85 -3.09
N ALA A 168 -10.46 24.60 -2.20
CA ALA A 168 -9.33 25.46 -2.55
C ALA A 168 -8.06 24.69 -3.02
N ASP A 169 -7.98 23.40 -2.75
CA ASP A 169 -6.91 22.52 -3.23
C ASP A 169 -7.18 21.98 -4.65
N ILE A 170 -8.37 22.30 -5.23
CA ILE A 170 -8.83 21.83 -6.53
C ILE A 170 -9.29 23.02 -7.36
N ASN A 171 -8.59 23.31 -8.46
CA ASN A 171 -8.98 24.36 -9.39
C ASN A 171 -9.82 23.77 -10.54
N ILE A 172 -11.09 24.16 -10.65
CA ILE A 172 -12.05 23.62 -11.64
C ILE A 172 -12.09 24.46 -12.91
N GLY A 173 -11.43 25.60 -12.97
CA GLY A 173 -11.75 26.52 -14.02
C GLY A 173 -10.78 27.61 -14.43
N ASP A 174 -9.55 27.28 -14.80
CA ASP A 174 -8.75 28.14 -15.68
C ASP A 174 -7.68 27.31 -16.42
N GLU A 175 -7.84 27.14 -17.73
CA GLU A 175 -6.89 26.47 -18.62
C GLU A 175 -5.46 27.06 -18.59
N LYS A 176 -5.29 28.19 -17.92
CA LYS A 176 -4.03 28.93 -17.85
C LYS A 176 -3.13 28.52 -16.69
N PHE A 177 -3.66 27.82 -15.69
CA PHE A 177 -2.91 27.47 -14.46
C PHE A 177 -2.11 26.15 -14.57
N ILE A 178 -2.34 25.38 -15.63
CA ILE A 178 -1.77 24.02 -15.82
C ILE A 178 -0.25 24.02 -16.07
N ARG A 179 0.38 25.15 -16.44
CA ARG A 179 1.78 25.20 -16.85
C ARG A 179 2.78 25.66 -15.79
N ASP A 180 2.36 26.25 -14.68
CA ASP A 180 3.23 26.95 -13.74
C ASP A 180 3.24 26.42 -12.30
N ILE A 181 2.68 25.24 -12.04
CA ILE A 181 2.90 24.59 -10.75
C ILE A 181 4.25 23.88 -10.74
N GLN A 182 5.33 24.63 -10.83
CA GLN A 182 6.48 24.37 -10.00
C GLN A 182 5.99 24.47 -8.57
N TYR A 183 6.20 23.43 -7.79
CA TYR A 183 5.89 23.39 -6.36
C TYR A 183 6.52 24.59 -5.66
N GLN A 184 5.89 25.75 -5.72
CA GLN A 184 6.27 26.90 -4.92
C GLN A 184 5.71 26.70 -3.53
N ASP A 185 6.60 26.65 -2.58
CA ASP A 185 6.35 26.64 -1.15
C ASP A 185 5.57 27.90 -0.72
N ASN A 186 4.24 27.88 -0.83
CA ASN A 186 3.35 28.94 -0.37
C ASN A 186 3.15 28.96 1.16
N ARG A 187 4.22 28.66 1.94
CA ARG A 187 4.16 28.62 3.42
C ARG A 187 4.74 29.85 4.10
N LYS A 188 4.69 31.01 3.49
CA LYS A 188 5.22 32.20 4.17
C LYS A 188 4.26 32.93 5.11
N ASP A 189 2.93 32.66 5.08
CA ASP A 189 1.96 33.46 5.83
C ASP A 189 0.92 32.63 6.58
N ILE A 190 1.33 31.74 7.52
CA ILE A 190 0.42 31.25 8.55
C ILE A 190 0.93 31.74 9.91
N PRO A 191 0.14 32.58 10.63
CA PRO A 191 0.53 33.05 11.95
C PRO A 191 0.64 31.88 12.93
N SER A 192 1.78 31.78 13.56
CA SER A 192 2.03 30.88 14.69
C SER A 192 1.17 31.29 15.88
N ASN A 193 0.03 30.63 16.11
CA ASN A 193 -0.56 30.64 17.45
C ASN A 193 -1.60 29.53 17.62
N THR A 194 -1.15 28.35 18.04
CA THR A 194 -1.81 27.45 19.01
C THR A 194 -0.77 26.43 19.44
N GLY A 195 -0.39 26.47 20.71
CA GLY A 195 0.60 25.58 21.29
C GLY A 195 0.12 24.13 21.32
N ASN A 196 0.81 23.32 20.55
CA ASN A 196 1.16 21.92 20.77
C ASN A 196 2.15 21.56 19.67
N ASP A 197 3.39 21.97 19.92
CA ASP A 197 4.52 21.75 19.02
C ASP A 197 5.04 20.31 19.17
N TYR A 198 4.41 19.38 18.47
CA TYR A 198 5.10 18.15 18.07
C TYR A 198 5.89 18.50 16.80
N GLY A 199 7.19 18.73 16.96
CA GLY A 199 8.11 19.19 15.94
C GLY A 199 8.05 18.40 14.62
N ILE A 200 7.09 18.73 13.79
CA ILE A 200 6.98 18.24 12.42
C ILE A 200 7.85 19.14 11.57
N ARG A 201 9.05 18.70 11.26
CA ARG A 201 9.88 19.34 10.25
C ARG A 201 9.09 19.42 8.96
N ASN A 202 9.03 20.59 8.34
CA ASN A 202 8.40 20.86 7.04
C ASN A 202 9.12 20.10 5.92
N GLN A 203 8.78 18.85 5.72
CA GLN A 203 9.33 18.04 4.64
C GLN A 203 8.27 17.92 3.54
N VAL A 204 8.64 18.33 2.33
CA VAL A 204 7.77 18.29 1.15
C VAL A 204 7.71 16.87 0.61
N ILE A 205 6.51 16.37 0.30
CA ILE A 205 6.33 15.14 -0.46
C ILE A 205 6.60 15.50 -1.91
N THR A 206 7.61 14.87 -2.53
CA THR A 206 8.13 15.30 -3.84
C THR A 206 7.25 14.91 -5.01
N GLY A 207 6.37 13.91 -4.85
CA GLY A 207 5.65 13.31 -5.98
C GLY A 207 6.57 12.65 -7.03
N LYS A 208 7.83 12.36 -6.70
CA LYS A 208 8.83 11.77 -7.62
C LYS A 208 8.27 10.61 -8.45
N TYR A 209 7.43 9.78 -7.84
CA TYR A 209 6.88 8.59 -8.50
C TYR A 209 5.42 8.76 -8.94
N LEU A 210 4.82 9.94 -8.80
CA LEU A 210 3.39 10.13 -9.07
C LEU A 210 3.04 9.85 -10.54
N ASP A 211 3.80 10.39 -11.48
CA ASP A 211 3.54 10.18 -12.90
C ASP A 211 3.67 8.71 -13.30
N GLU A 212 4.63 8.01 -12.70
CA GLU A 212 4.78 6.55 -12.87
C GLU A 212 3.58 5.79 -12.29
N ILE A 213 3.15 6.14 -11.08
CA ILE A 213 1.96 5.55 -10.45
C ILE A 213 0.74 5.75 -11.33
N LEU A 214 0.50 6.97 -11.83
CA LEU A 214 -0.64 7.29 -12.69
C LEU A 214 -0.57 6.55 -14.02
N SER A 215 0.60 6.45 -14.63
CA SER A 215 0.80 5.67 -15.85
C SER A 215 0.47 4.20 -15.65
N LEU A 216 0.89 3.60 -14.55
CA LEU A 216 0.68 2.20 -14.24
C LEU A 216 -0.78 1.90 -13.87
N VAL A 217 -1.45 2.79 -13.13
CA VAL A 217 -2.84 2.57 -12.71
C VAL A 217 -3.87 2.90 -13.80
N ASN A 218 -3.50 3.70 -14.81
CA ASN A 218 -4.39 4.11 -15.90
C ASN A 218 -4.63 2.98 -16.92
N ARG A 219 -5.34 1.94 -16.50
CA ARG A 219 -5.62 0.75 -17.33
C ARG A 219 -6.88 0.03 -16.88
N ASP A 220 -7.38 -0.86 -17.73
CA ASP A 220 -8.47 -1.76 -17.42
C ASP A 220 -7.97 -2.95 -16.60
N PHE A 221 -8.47 -3.09 -15.36
CA PHE A 221 -8.21 -4.21 -14.45
C PHE A 221 -9.36 -5.22 -14.38
N SER A 222 -10.38 -5.12 -15.24
CA SER A 222 -11.56 -6.01 -15.18
C SER A 222 -11.21 -7.48 -15.31
N ALA A 223 -10.19 -7.80 -16.13
CA ALA A 223 -9.70 -9.17 -16.30
C ALA A 223 -8.86 -9.68 -15.11
N ASN A 224 -8.33 -8.79 -14.27
CA ASN A 224 -7.52 -9.18 -13.12
C ASN A 224 -8.35 -9.66 -11.91
N GLY A 225 -9.58 -9.16 -11.76
CA GLY A 225 -10.46 -9.50 -10.65
C GLY A 225 -10.69 -8.37 -9.65
N TYR A 226 -11.63 -8.63 -8.72
CA TYR A 226 -12.17 -7.64 -7.79
C TYR A 226 -11.11 -7.02 -6.87
N TYR A 227 -10.18 -7.83 -6.35
CA TYR A 227 -9.20 -7.36 -5.37
C TYR A 227 -8.12 -6.48 -5.99
N THR A 228 -7.80 -6.67 -7.29
CA THR A 228 -6.96 -5.74 -8.04
C THR A 228 -7.67 -4.41 -8.27
N GLN A 229 -8.93 -4.44 -8.70
CA GLN A 229 -9.75 -3.23 -8.90
C GLN A 229 -9.90 -2.42 -7.60
N MET A 230 -10.08 -3.11 -6.46
CA MET A 230 -10.10 -2.48 -5.14
C MET A 230 -8.78 -1.79 -4.78
N ALA A 231 -7.64 -2.42 -5.11
CA ALA A 231 -6.32 -1.85 -4.86
C ALA A 231 -6.07 -0.62 -5.73
N ALA A 232 -6.43 -0.66 -7.02
CA ALA A 232 -6.35 0.49 -7.92
C ALA A 232 -7.17 1.67 -7.40
N GLY A 233 -8.41 1.43 -6.99
CA GLY A 233 -9.26 2.45 -6.39
C GLY A 233 -8.70 3.01 -5.08
N TRP A 234 -8.10 2.17 -4.24
CA TRP A 234 -7.48 2.62 -2.99
C TRP A 234 -6.20 3.44 -3.24
N LEU A 235 -5.34 2.98 -4.15
CA LEU A 235 -4.15 3.73 -4.55
C LEU A 235 -4.52 5.14 -5.05
N LEU A 236 -5.50 5.26 -5.94
CA LEU A 236 -5.97 6.56 -6.44
C LEU A 236 -6.57 7.44 -5.34
N ALA A 237 -7.29 6.86 -4.38
CA ALA A 237 -7.82 7.61 -3.25
C ALA A 237 -6.69 8.15 -2.34
N GLU A 238 -5.64 7.39 -2.10
CA GLU A 238 -4.47 7.86 -1.36
C GLU A 238 -3.64 8.88 -2.16
N CYS A 239 -3.57 8.71 -3.50
CA CYS A 239 -3.01 9.72 -4.39
C CYS A 239 -3.79 11.04 -4.30
N PHE A 240 -5.14 10.99 -4.34
CA PHE A 240 -5.98 12.19 -4.21
C PHE A 240 -5.73 12.95 -2.91
N VAL A 241 -5.62 12.24 -1.83
CA VAL A 241 -5.37 12.85 -0.52
C VAL A 241 -4.00 13.53 -0.44
N THR A 242 -3.05 13.06 -1.21
CA THR A 242 -1.68 13.57 -1.23
C THR A 242 -1.50 14.67 -2.30
N PHE A 243 -2.14 14.50 -3.46
CA PHE A 243 -2.02 15.36 -4.64
C PHE A 243 -3.40 15.66 -5.25
N PRO A 244 -4.28 16.39 -4.53
CA PRO A 244 -5.71 16.52 -4.91
C PRO A 244 -5.91 17.07 -6.31
N GLN A 245 -5.20 18.12 -6.72
CA GLN A 245 -5.35 18.73 -8.04
C GLN A 245 -4.96 17.74 -9.17
N ARG A 246 -3.82 17.08 -9.05
CA ARG A 246 -3.34 16.13 -10.07
C ARG A 246 -4.29 14.94 -10.26
N ILE A 247 -4.90 14.46 -9.17
CA ILE A 247 -5.81 13.33 -9.26
C ILE A 247 -7.20 13.77 -9.71
N TRP A 248 -7.62 15.00 -9.37
CA TRP A 248 -8.81 15.59 -9.94
C TRP A 248 -8.72 15.65 -11.47
N GLU A 249 -7.64 16.25 -12.00
CA GLU A 249 -7.37 16.31 -13.45
C GLU A 249 -7.34 14.92 -14.07
N PHE A 250 -6.64 13.97 -13.46
CA PHE A 250 -6.56 12.58 -13.92
C PHE A 250 -7.93 11.90 -14.00
N LEU A 251 -8.78 12.04 -12.98
CA LEU A 251 -10.10 11.39 -12.93
C LEU A 251 -11.13 12.07 -13.82
N THR A 252 -10.95 13.35 -14.17
CA THR A 252 -11.86 14.11 -15.04
C THR A 252 -11.44 14.13 -16.51
N ASP A 253 -10.25 13.67 -16.84
CA ASP A 253 -9.75 13.54 -18.23
C ASP A 253 -10.37 12.31 -18.93
N LYS A 254 -11.63 12.46 -19.36
CA LYS A 254 -12.40 11.38 -19.99
C LYS A 254 -11.82 10.89 -21.32
N GLU A 255 -10.97 11.69 -21.97
CA GLU A 255 -10.35 11.33 -23.25
C GLU A 255 -9.18 10.36 -23.07
N ASN A 256 -8.40 10.54 -22.01
CA ASN A 256 -7.18 9.78 -21.75
C ASN A 256 -7.32 8.74 -20.64
N LEU A 257 -8.40 8.79 -19.87
CA LEU A 257 -8.66 7.83 -18.81
C LEU A 257 -8.96 6.44 -19.38
N ARG A 258 -8.18 5.43 -18.95
CA ARG A 258 -8.32 4.02 -19.38
C ARG A 258 -8.74 3.08 -18.24
N LEU A 259 -9.06 3.65 -17.09
CA LEU A 259 -9.48 2.90 -15.91
C LEU A 259 -10.85 2.26 -16.16
N ASP A 260 -11.02 1.00 -15.78
CA ASP A 260 -12.32 0.34 -15.84
C ASP A 260 -13.33 0.98 -14.89
N VAL A 261 -14.61 0.79 -15.19
CA VAL A 261 -15.73 1.42 -14.46
C VAL A 261 -15.75 1.05 -12.97
N VAL A 262 -15.36 -0.19 -12.62
CA VAL A 262 -15.36 -0.65 -11.22
C VAL A 262 -14.24 0.04 -10.45
N SER A 263 -13.01 0.02 -10.98
CA SER A 263 -11.85 0.69 -10.38
C SER A 263 -12.10 2.19 -10.22
N TYR A 264 -12.68 2.84 -11.24
CA TYR A 264 -13.07 4.26 -11.18
C TYR A 264 -14.06 4.54 -10.04
N LYS A 265 -15.17 3.80 -9.99
CA LYS A 265 -16.17 3.94 -8.92
C LYS A 265 -15.58 3.68 -7.54
N LYS A 266 -14.67 2.69 -7.42
CA LYS A 266 -13.97 2.42 -6.16
C LYS A 266 -13.07 3.57 -5.73
N ALA A 267 -12.37 4.22 -6.66
CA ALA A 267 -11.56 5.41 -6.37
C ALA A 267 -12.44 6.53 -5.80
N ILE A 268 -13.53 6.89 -6.49
CA ILE A 268 -14.47 7.92 -6.03
C ILE A 268 -15.05 7.59 -4.65
N ASN A 269 -15.54 6.35 -4.46
CA ASN A 269 -16.12 5.94 -3.19
C ASN A 269 -15.09 6.04 -2.05
N LYS A 270 -13.86 5.54 -2.25
CA LYS A 270 -12.82 5.60 -1.23
C LYS A 270 -12.34 7.02 -0.92
N ILE A 271 -12.32 7.91 -1.90
CA ILE A 271 -12.10 9.35 -1.67
C ILE A 271 -13.20 9.91 -0.77
N CYS A 272 -14.47 9.59 -1.06
CA CYS A 272 -15.61 10.05 -0.28
C CYS A 272 -15.69 9.42 1.14
N GLU A 273 -15.27 8.18 1.31
CA GLU A 273 -15.17 7.49 2.60
C GLU A 273 -14.05 8.07 3.48
N SER A 274 -13.01 8.61 2.86
CA SER A 274 -11.87 9.17 3.57
C SER A 274 -12.27 10.33 4.50
N LEU A 275 -11.62 10.44 5.66
CA LEU A 275 -11.83 11.56 6.60
C LEU A 275 -11.11 12.84 6.19
N THR A 276 -10.29 12.80 5.14
CA THR A 276 -9.42 13.92 4.73
C THR A 276 -10.13 14.93 3.84
N PRO A 277 -10.83 14.54 2.76
CA PRO A 277 -11.61 15.49 1.99
C PRO A 277 -12.76 16.06 2.83
N ASP A 278 -13.01 17.35 2.72
CA ASP A 278 -14.17 17.99 3.33
C ASP A 278 -15.48 17.64 2.61
N LYS A 279 -16.59 18.19 3.09
CA LYS A 279 -17.91 17.87 2.55
C LYS A 279 -18.08 18.37 1.10
N GLU A 280 -17.56 19.54 0.80
CA GLU A 280 -17.66 20.16 -0.52
C GLU A 280 -16.89 19.35 -1.57
N VAL A 281 -15.63 18.97 -1.26
CA VAL A 281 -14.83 18.10 -2.13
C VAL A 281 -15.51 16.75 -2.36
N LYS A 282 -16.14 16.15 -1.34
CA LYS A 282 -16.89 14.91 -1.51
C LYS A 282 -18.11 15.04 -2.41
N GLU A 283 -18.79 16.19 -2.36
CA GLU A 283 -19.89 16.48 -3.28
C GLU A 283 -19.39 16.65 -4.72
N MET A 284 -18.30 17.38 -4.92
CA MET A 284 -17.64 17.51 -6.22
C MET A 284 -17.27 16.14 -6.80
N MET A 285 -16.62 15.29 -6.00
CA MET A 285 -16.18 13.94 -6.43
C MET A 285 -17.34 13.00 -6.80
N ARG A 286 -18.53 13.17 -6.23
CA ARG A 286 -19.71 12.38 -6.60
C ARG A 286 -20.34 12.80 -7.93
N ASN A 287 -20.00 13.98 -8.43
CA ASN A 287 -20.60 14.58 -9.62
C ASN A 287 -19.76 14.46 -10.88
N ILE A 288 -18.60 13.77 -10.82
CA ILE A 288 -17.69 13.55 -11.98
C ILE A 288 -17.89 12.21 -12.70
#